data_31aa09b6860693abaabc36a86be8efad
#
_entry.id   31aa09b6860693abaabc36a86be8efad
#
_cell.length_a   1.000
_cell.length_b   1.000
_cell.length_c   1.000
_cell.angle_alpha   90.00
_cell.angle_beta   90.00
_cell.angle_gamma   90.00
#
_symmetry.space_group_name_H-M   'P 1'
#
loop_
_entity.id
_entity.type
_entity.pdbx_description
1 polymer ?
#
loop_
_entity_poly.entity_id
_entity_poly.type
_entity_poly.pdbx_seq_one_letter_code
_entity_poly.pdbx_strand_id
1 'polypeptide(L)'
;MGKSPRPALEKGENFITNKDSRNLPMKKLLLLGAGAQGSTVAKRMNGEPVVSEIVCADYDERAVGELARTLEKALALKLDATSVADIVQAARGMDLMVNALPIGLAPNALTAALEAGVNYQDFAAAEFEDMDFAEGIERLLTEWSGKFEAQGLSALISTGSAPGLANIITREAVEQMDACDTIQIHVYEGVQAKRFLPFWWSPEVAYGDMSSPAYCCENGRIKPTEPFSGAVWMKFRGVDRAVRMVEHAHDEPVTMGLLADRYLKGARNIYFKYGGYGVDFAEPLYRMGLLSQTPLELKGRKIVPMDLIRELTPPAPKYPHEIQAILDEGLAAEEGAFLIRVDGEKDGRPIRIDNYVNAPGVAEALTKAGLTAETYLTGQCAALFTRMLVNDNIYQTGLFPPEVLDDRQRALYLQAAAKLDITVDRIVEKRLY
;
A
#
# COMPACT_ATOMS: atom_id res chain seq x y z
N MET A 1 7.31 -49.00 23.38
CA MET A 1 5.95 -49.43 22.99
C MET A 1 5.01 -48.34 23.46
N GLY A 2 4.11 -47.86 22.64
CA GLY A 2 3.10 -46.87 23.00
C GLY A 2 3.24 -45.53 22.29
N LYS A 3 2.91 -45.48 20.98
CA LYS A 3 2.68 -44.27 20.26
C LYS A 3 1.30 -43.71 20.64
N SER A 4 1.27 -42.52 21.24
CA SER A 4 0.04 -41.74 21.43
C SER A 4 -0.43 -41.17 20.07
N PRO A 5 -1.71 -41.25 19.69
CA PRO A 5 -2.21 -40.75 18.44
C PRO A 5 -2.32 -39.22 18.49
N ARG A 6 -1.88 -38.55 17.43
CA ARG A 6 -2.17 -37.14 17.19
C ARG A 6 -3.66 -36.95 16.92
N PRO A 7 -4.33 -35.94 17.47
CA PRO A 7 -5.68 -35.64 17.08
C PRO A 7 -5.73 -35.20 15.61
N ALA A 8 -6.64 -35.83 14.87
CA ALA A 8 -6.98 -35.46 13.51
C ALA A 8 -7.59 -34.06 13.51
N LEU A 9 -7.05 -33.15 12.73
CA LEU A 9 -7.71 -31.91 12.35
C LEU A 9 -8.97 -32.28 11.55
N GLU A 10 -10.11 -32.02 12.12
CA GLU A 10 -11.41 -32.16 11.46
C GLU A 10 -11.41 -31.33 10.17
N LYS A 11 -11.77 -31.97 9.09
CA LYS A 11 -12.14 -31.36 7.83
C LYS A 11 -13.49 -30.67 8.07
N GLY A 12 -13.45 -29.40 8.32
CA GLY A 12 -14.64 -28.61 8.53
C GLY A 12 -14.52 -27.25 7.88
N GLU A 13 -15.31 -27.11 6.90
CA GLU A 13 -16.10 -26.01 6.40
C GLU A 13 -15.68 -25.38 5.09
N ASN A 14 -16.56 -25.59 4.16
CA ASN A 14 -16.55 -25.12 2.78
C ASN A 14 -16.42 -23.59 2.75
N PHE A 15 -15.25 -23.13 2.37
CA PHE A 15 -15.10 -21.78 1.82
C PHE A 15 -16.02 -21.67 0.60
N ILE A 16 -16.62 -20.49 0.45
CA ILE A 16 -17.40 -20.13 -0.72
C ILE A 16 -16.58 -20.49 -1.95
N THR A 17 -16.75 -21.74 -2.39
CA THR A 17 -16.20 -22.23 -3.63
C THR A 17 -16.98 -21.57 -4.75
N ASN A 18 -16.38 -21.38 -5.90
CA ASN A 18 -16.88 -20.91 -7.19
C ASN A 18 -18.39 -21.21 -7.55
N LYS A 19 -19.18 -21.75 -6.67
CA LYS A 19 -20.62 -21.99 -6.88
C LYS A 19 -21.49 -20.76 -6.65
N ASP A 20 -21.09 -19.87 -5.71
CA ASP A 20 -21.87 -18.67 -5.40
C ASP A 20 -21.54 -17.49 -6.34
N SER A 21 -20.34 -17.45 -6.91
CA SER A 21 -19.97 -16.45 -7.89
C SER A 21 -20.74 -16.53 -9.23
N ARG A 22 -21.45 -17.61 -9.49
CA ARG A 22 -22.25 -17.78 -10.73
C ARG A 22 -23.51 -16.91 -10.80
N ASN A 23 -23.90 -16.27 -9.72
CA ASN A 23 -25.10 -15.43 -9.64
C ASN A 23 -24.80 -13.96 -9.35
N LEU A 24 -23.52 -13.56 -9.24
CA LEU A 24 -23.19 -12.14 -9.06
C LEU A 24 -23.35 -11.40 -10.41
N PRO A 25 -23.87 -10.17 -10.39
CA PRO A 25 -23.91 -9.34 -11.60
C PRO A 25 -22.48 -9.09 -12.09
N MET A 26 -22.30 -9.07 -13.40
CA MET A 26 -21.00 -8.78 -14.01
C MET A 26 -20.58 -7.35 -13.69
N LYS A 27 -19.33 -7.19 -13.33
CA LYS A 27 -18.75 -5.90 -12.92
C LYS A 27 -17.89 -5.30 -14.01
N LYS A 28 -17.94 -3.97 -14.12
CA LYS A 28 -17.10 -3.15 -14.99
C LYS A 28 -16.21 -2.25 -14.17
N LEU A 29 -14.93 -2.19 -14.51
CA LEU A 29 -13.92 -1.44 -13.79
C LEU A 29 -13.36 -0.31 -14.66
N LEU A 30 -13.19 0.86 -14.04
CA LEU A 30 -12.31 1.92 -14.53
C LEU A 30 -11.01 1.87 -13.74
N LEU A 31 -9.90 1.65 -14.40
CA LEU A 31 -8.56 1.75 -13.83
C LEU A 31 -7.90 3.05 -14.30
N LEU A 32 -7.59 3.94 -13.38
CA LEU A 32 -6.83 5.16 -13.61
C LEU A 32 -5.35 4.90 -13.30
N GLY A 33 -4.49 5.08 -14.29
CA GLY A 33 -3.05 4.82 -14.21
C GLY A 33 -2.66 3.42 -14.68
N ALA A 34 -1.93 3.34 -15.81
CA ALA A 34 -1.41 2.10 -16.39
C ALA A 34 0.05 1.81 -15.99
N GLY A 35 0.53 2.41 -14.91
CA GLY A 35 1.85 2.16 -14.32
C GLY A 35 1.99 0.75 -13.74
N ALA A 36 3.09 0.48 -13.04
CA ALA A 36 3.41 -0.84 -12.51
C ALA A 36 2.31 -1.40 -11.58
N GLN A 37 1.78 -0.57 -10.69
CA GLN A 37 0.74 -0.98 -9.74
C GLN A 37 -0.61 -1.20 -10.42
N GLY A 38 -1.09 -0.21 -11.21
CA GLY A 38 -2.37 -0.34 -11.91
C GLY A 38 -2.37 -1.48 -12.92
N SER A 39 -1.30 -1.70 -13.67
CA SER A 39 -1.20 -2.84 -14.59
C SER A 39 -1.25 -4.19 -13.87
N THR A 40 -0.75 -4.28 -12.63
CA THR A 40 -0.85 -5.49 -11.81
C THR A 40 -2.32 -5.77 -11.44
N VAL A 41 -3.07 -4.74 -11.03
CA VAL A 41 -4.51 -4.87 -10.77
C VAL A 41 -5.26 -5.30 -12.02
N ALA A 42 -5.02 -4.63 -13.17
CA ALA A 42 -5.68 -4.99 -14.42
C ALA A 42 -5.44 -6.45 -14.82
N LYS A 43 -4.19 -6.93 -14.73
CA LYS A 43 -3.82 -8.32 -15.02
C LYS A 43 -4.57 -9.32 -14.12
N ARG A 44 -4.69 -9.00 -12.82
CA ARG A 44 -5.44 -9.86 -11.89
C ARG A 44 -6.93 -9.85 -12.16
N MET A 45 -7.51 -8.68 -12.40
CA MET A 45 -8.95 -8.54 -12.67
C MET A 45 -9.35 -9.14 -14.02
N ASN A 46 -8.43 -9.21 -14.97
CA ASN A 46 -8.67 -9.93 -16.23
C ASN A 46 -8.99 -11.42 -16.03
N GLY A 47 -8.43 -12.03 -14.98
CA GLY A 47 -8.71 -13.42 -14.57
C GLY A 47 -9.96 -13.60 -13.68
N GLU A 48 -10.58 -12.53 -13.17
CA GLU A 48 -11.73 -12.63 -12.27
C GLU A 48 -13.03 -12.90 -13.06
N PRO A 49 -13.76 -13.99 -12.75
CA PRO A 49 -14.95 -14.37 -13.50
C PRO A 49 -16.07 -13.34 -13.47
N VAL A 50 -16.22 -12.58 -12.38
CA VAL A 50 -17.25 -11.55 -12.21
C VAL A 50 -16.95 -10.25 -12.95
N VAL A 51 -15.71 -10.07 -13.43
CA VAL A 51 -15.32 -8.89 -14.20
C VAL A 51 -15.57 -9.13 -15.68
N SER A 52 -16.35 -8.25 -16.32
CA SER A 52 -16.66 -8.32 -17.75
C SER A 52 -15.82 -7.35 -18.58
N GLU A 53 -15.44 -6.21 -18.02
CA GLU A 53 -14.77 -5.13 -18.73
C GLU A 53 -13.82 -4.37 -17.78
N ILE A 54 -12.67 -3.98 -18.30
CA ILE A 54 -11.69 -3.12 -17.60
C ILE A 54 -11.31 -1.99 -18.54
N VAL A 55 -11.78 -0.77 -18.29
CA VAL A 55 -11.29 0.42 -18.99
C VAL A 55 -10.01 0.88 -18.32
N CYS A 56 -8.88 0.67 -18.99
CA CYS A 56 -7.56 1.15 -18.53
C CYS A 56 -7.35 2.56 -19.09
N ALA A 57 -7.23 3.54 -18.22
CA ALA A 57 -7.09 4.95 -18.58
C ALA A 57 -5.75 5.51 -18.11
N ASP A 58 -5.04 6.20 -19.00
CA ASP A 58 -3.77 6.88 -18.71
C ASP A 58 -3.58 8.04 -19.70
N TYR A 59 -2.75 9.03 -19.31
CA TYR A 59 -2.35 10.10 -20.24
C TYR A 59 -1.38 9.58 -21.31
N ASP A 60 -0.60 8.54 -20.99
CA ASP A 60 0.28 7.84 -21.95
C ASP A 60 -0.51 6.80 -22.76
N GLU A 61 -0.96 7.24 -23.92
CA GLU A 61 -1.73 6.40 -24.86
C GLU A 61 -0.98 5.13 -25.29
N ARG A 62 0.35 5.17 -25.31
CA ARG A 62 1.18 4.01 -25.64
C ARG A 62 1.14 2.99 -24.52
N ALA A 63 1.39 3.42 -23.29
CA ALA A 63 1.41 2.55 -22.12
C ALA A 63 0.06 1.84 -21.93
N VAL A 64 -1.05 2.57 -22.00
CA VAL A 64 -2.39 1.98 -21.85
C VAL A 64 -2.75 1.07 -23.01
N GLY A 65 -2.35 1.41 -24.25
CA GLY A 65 -2.54 0.58 -25.42
C GLY A 65 -1.74 -0.73 -25.37
N GLU A 66 -0.52 -0.70 -24.88
CA GLU A 66 0.31 -1.89 -24.66
C GLU A 66 -0.32 -2.81 -23.60
N LEU A 67 -0.78 -2.25 -22.48
CA LEU A 67 -1.45 -3.01 -21.42
C LEU A 67 -2.72 -3.69 -21.94
N ALA A 68 -3.61 -2.93 -22.57
CA ALA A 68 -4.90 -3.45 -23.04
C ALA A 68 -4.76 -4.58 -24.06
N ARG A 69 -3.74 -4.52 -24.94
CA ARG A 69 -3.50 -5.60 -25.94
C ARG A 69 -3.13 -6.96 -25.29
N THR A 70 -2.68 -6.95 -24.05
CA THR A 70 -2.30 -8.20 -23.34
C THR A 70 -3.44 -8.81 -22.54
N LEU A 71 -4.60 -8.16 -22.48
CA LEU A 71 -5.71 -8.52 -21.61
C LEU A 71 -7.02 -8.66 -22.43
N GLU A 72 -7.73 -9.76 -22.25
CA GLU A 72 -8.95 -10.06 -23.02
C GLU A 72 -10.11 -9.10 -22.71
N LYS A 73 -10.18 -8.61 -21.47
CA LYS A 73 -11.29 -7.78 -20.97
C LYS A 73 -10.96 -6.28 -20.96
N ALA A 74 -9.74 -5.90 -21.37
CA ALA A 74 -9.28 -4.53 -21.24
C ALA A 74 -9.53 -3.69 -22.49
N LEU A 75 -9.93 -2.46 -22.25
CA LEU A 75 -10.05 -1.39 -23.25
C LEU A 75 -9.07 -0.26 -22.88
N ALA A 76 -8.37 0.27 -23.87
CA ALA A 76 -7.47 1.40 -23.68
C ALA A 76 -8.23 2.72 -23.81
N LEU A 77 -8.01 3.64 -22.89
CA LEU A 77 -8.55 5.00 -22.92
C LEU A 77 -7.44 5.99 -22.63
N LYS A 78 -7.17 6.92 -23.57
CA LYS A 78 -6.33 8.08 -23.27
C LYS A 78 -7.15 9.07 -22.44
N LEU A 79 -6.67 9.42 -21.24
CA LEU A 79 -7.38 10.29 -20.31
C LEU A 79 -6.40 11.18 -19.56
N ASP A 80 -6.72 12.47 -19.49
CA ASP A 80 -6.02 13.42 -18.61
C ASP A 80 -6.76 13.50 -17.26
N ALA A 81 -6.13 12.96 -16.22
CA ALA A 81 -6.70 12.93 -14.87
C ALA A 81 -6.70 14.29 -14.14
N THR A 82 -6.21 15.36 -14.75
CA THR A 82 -6.40 16.73 -14.27
C THR A 82 -7.83 17.23 -14.55
N SER A 83 -8.55 16.60 -15.47
CA SER A 83 -9.95 16.89 -15.82
C SER A 83 -10.92 15.97 -15.08
N VAL A 84 -11.55 16.45 -14.03
CA VAL A 84 -12.61 15.72 -13.31
C VAL A 84 -13.73 15.30 -14.25
N ALA A 85 -14.14 16.18 -15.18
CA ALA A 85 -15.24 15.92 -16.12
C ALA A 85 -14.94 14.70 -17.03
N ASP A 86 -13.69 14.56 -17.49
CA ASP A 86 -13.27 13.44 -18.34
C ASP A 86 -13.27 12.13 -17.54
N ILE A 87 -12.82 12.17 -16.26
CA ILE A 87 -12.90 11.01 -15.38
C ILE A 87 -14.36 10.62 -15.12
N VAL A 88 -15.25 11.58 -14.84
CA VAL A 88 -16.69 11.32 -14.66
C VAL A 88 -17.29 10.66 -15.88
N GLN A 89 -16.96 11.15 -17.09
CA GLN A 89 -17.44 10.55 -18.31
C GLN A 89 -16.97 9.10 -18.48
N ALA A 90 -15.70 8.83 -18.18
CA ALA A 90 -15.12 7.48 -18.23
C ALA A 90 -15.72 6.54 -17.17
N ALA A 91 -16.10 7.07 -16.01
CA ALA A 91 -16.64 6.31 -14.89
C ALA A 91 -18.12 5.93 -15.05
N ARG A 92 -18.85 6.58 -15.94
CA ARG A 92 -20.29 6.31 -16.14
C ARG A 92 -20.55 4.87 -16.54
N GLY A 93 -21.38 4.19 -15.73
CA GLY A 93 -21.74 2.79 -15.99
C GLY A 93 -20.66 1.78 -15.56
N MET A 94 -19.64 2.24 -14.85
CA MET A 94 -18.68 1.39 -14.15
C MET A 94 -19.22 1.05 -12.75
N ASP A 95 -18.77 -0.08 -12.19
CA ASP A 95 -19.12 -0.50 -10.84
C ASP A 95 -18.06 -0.08 -9.81
N LEU A 96 -16.80 0.01 -10.26
CA LEU A 96 -15.66 0.33 -9.41
C LEU A 96 -14.63 1.16 -10.20
N MET A 97 -14.15 2.23 -9.59
CA MET A 97 -12.97 2.98 -10.01
C MET A 97 -11.80 2.60 -9.13
N VAL A 98 -10.70 2.14 -9.75
CA VAL A 98 -9.41 1.89 -9.08
C VAL A 98 -8.45 2.99 -9.50
N ASN A 99 -8.02 3.78 -8.52
CA ASN A 99 -7.11 4.90 -8.73
C ASN A 99 -5.67 4.49 -8.40
N ALA A 100 -4.83 4.35 -9.42
CA ALA A 100 -3.39 4.11 -9.33
C ALA A 100 -2.57 5.30 -9.86
N LEU A 101 -3.12 6.50 -9.78
CA LEU A 101 -2.47 7.76 -10.14
C LEU A 101 -1.57 8.26 -8.99
N PRO A 102 -0.68 9.22 -9.26
CA PRO A 102 0.00 9.97 -8.21
C PRO A 102 -0.99 10.59 -7.21
N ILE A 103 -0.63 10.62 -5.92
CA ILE A 103 -1.51 11.02 -4.81
C ILE A 103 -2.12 12.42 -4.97
N GLY A 104 -1.40 13.38 -5.56
CA GLY A 104 -1.93 14.73 -5.84
C GLY A 104 -3.10 14.76 -6.86
N LEU A 105 -3.32 13.68 -7.64
CA LEU A 105 -4.49 13.56 -8.53
C LEU A 105 -5.64 12.77 -7.91
N ALA A 106 -5.45 12.18 -6.74
CA ALA A 106 -6.47 11.42 -6.06
C ALA A 106 -7.73 12.24 -5.69
N PRO A 107 -7.66 13.53 -5.31
CA PRO A 107 -8.86 14.35 -5.10
C PRO A 107 -9.77 14.43 -6.33
N ASN A 108 -9.20 14.51 -7.54
CA ASN A 108 -9.96 14.52 -8.78
C ASN A 108 -10.69 13.19 -9.01
N ALA A 109 -9.98 12.08 -8.79
CA ALA A 109 -10.55 10.74 -8.92
C ALA A 109 -11.66 10.48 -7.89
N LEU A 110 -11.48 10.88 -6.63
CA LEU A 110 -12.50 10.81 -5.57
C LEU A 110 -13.75 11.63 -5.94
N THR A 111 -13.54 12.87 -6.40
CA THR A 111 -14.64 13.74 -6.85
C THR A 111 -15.41 13.07 -7.99
N ALA A 112 -14.69 12.56 -8.98
CA ALA A 112 -15.31 11.92 -10.14
C ALA A 112 -16.06 10.63 -9.77
N ALA A 113 -15.52 9.82 -8.86
CA ALA A 113 -16.18 8.61 -8.37
C ALA A 113 -17.52 8.93 -7.70
N LEU A 114 -17.54 9.97 -6.85
CA LEU A 114 -18.75 10.43 -6.17
C LEU A 114 -19.79 11.00 -7.15
N GLU A 115 -19.36 11.83 -8.13
CA GLU A 115 -20.25 12.40 -9.15
C GLU A 115 -20.81 11.36 -10.11
N ALA A 116 -20.03 10.33 -10.45
CA ALA A 116 -20.46 9.23 -11.31
C ALA A 116 -21.28 8.17 -10.56
N GLY A 117 -21.30 8.19 -9.23
CA GLY A 117 -21.99 7.21 -8.40
C GLY A 117 -21.36 5.82 -8.44
N VAL A 118 -20.02 5.73 -8.39
CA VAL A 118 -19.27 4.46 -8.47
C VAL A 118 -18.45 4.24 -7.21
N ASN A 119 -18.23 2.96 -6.86
CA ASN A 119 -17.33 2.60 -5.78
C ASN A 119 -15.89 3.02 -6.12
N TYR A 120 -15.07 3.24 -5.11
CA TYR A 120 -13.72 3.76 -5.26
C TYR A 120 -12.69 2.92 -4.49
N GLN A 121 -11.49 2.84 -5.05
CA GLN A 121 -10.31 2.29 -4.40
C GLN A 121 -9.08 3.08 -4.81
N ASP A 122 -8.15 3.34 -3.86
CA ASP A 122 -6.81 3.84 -4.16
C ASP A 122 -5.72 3.07 -3.41
N PHE A 123 -4.46 3.43 -3.64
CA PHE A 123 -3.28 2.81 -3.03
C PHE A 123 -2.73 3.59 -1.83
N ALA A 124 -3.00 4.89 -1.78
CA ALA A 124 -2.63 5.81 -0.71
C ALA A 124 -3.68 6.90 -0.60
N ALA A 125 -3.84 7.47 0.59
CA ALA A 125 -4.80 8.53 0.83
C ALA A 125 -4.52 9.78 -0.01
N ALA A 126 -5.58 10.46 -0.45
CA ALA A 126 -5.47 11.67 -1.25
C ALA A 126 -4.84 12.82 -0.46
N GLU A 127 -3.96 13.57 -1.11
CA GLU A 127 -3.43 14.84 -0.62
C GLU A 127 -4.20 16.03 -1.22
N PHE A 128 -4.47 17.03 -0.41
CA PHE A 128 -5.10 18.27 -0.82
C PHE A 128 -4.07 19.41 -0.75
N GLU A 129 -3.89 20.15 -1.85
CA GLU A 129 -2.83 21.18 -1.97
C GLU A 129 -2.85 22.25 -0.88
N ASP A 130 -4.03 22.65 -0.41
CA ASP A 130 -4.22 23.74 0.55
C ASP A 130 -4.44 23.26 2.00
N MET A 131 -4.03 22.02 2.32
CA MET A 131 -4.35 21.41 3.60
C MET A 131 -3.15 20.61 4.15
N ASP A 132 -3.00 20.64 5.48
CA ASP A 132 -2.12 19.73 6.17
C ASP A 132 -2.53 18.27 5.90
N PHE A 133 -1.55 17.36 5.76
CA PHE A 133 -1.82 15.97 5.42
C PHE A 133 -2.74 15.27 6.42
N ALA A 134 -2.52 15.50 7.73
CA ALA A 134 -3.37 14.91 8.76
C ALA A 134 -4.80 15.48 8.75
N GLU A 135 -4.94 16.78 8.53
CA GLU A 135 -6.26 17.43 8.34
C GLU A 135 -6.95 16.88 7.09
N GLY A 136 -6.20 16.65 6.00
CA GLY A 136 -6.70 16.04 4.77
C GLY A 136 -7.28 14.64 5.01
N ILE A 137 -6.57 13.78 5.73
CA ILE A 137 -7.06 12.45 6.09
C ILE A 137 -8.28 12.53 7.03
N GLU A 138 -8.28 13.42 8.02
CA GLU A 138 -9.44 13.62 8.88
C GLU A 138 -10.68 14.04 8.06
N ARG A 139 -10.50 14.93 7.10
CA ARG A 139 -11.56 15.35 6.17
C ARG A 139 -12.05 14.18 5.30
N LEU A 140 -11.16 13.31 4.82
CA LEU A 140 -11.53 12.10 4.08
C LEU A 140 -12.42 11.19 4.94
N LEU A 141 -11.99 10.89 6.17
CA LEU A 141 -12.68 9.97 7.08
C LEU A 141 -13.99 10.52 7.65
N THR A 142 -14.23 11.83 7.58
CA THR A 142 -15.43 12.49 8.07
C THR A 142 -16.32 12.98 6.92
N GLU A 143 -15.95 14.07 6.24
CA GLU A 143 -16.77 14.70 5.22
C GLU A 143 -16.97 13.81 3.99
N TRP A 144 -15.88 13.25 3.44
CA TRP A 144 -15.97 12.41 2.25
C TRP A 144 -16.63 11.09 2.56
N SER A 145 -16.33 10.49 3.71
CA SER A 145 -17.00 9.27 4.16
C SER A 145 -18.52 9.46 4.20
N GLY A 146 -19.00 10.56 4.77
CA GLY A 146 -20.43 10.88 4.80
C GLY A 146 -21.04 11.05 3.40
N LYS A 147 -20.30 11.62 2.44
CA LYS A 147 -20.80 11.78 1.06
C LYS A 147 -20.95 10.44 0.33
N PHE A 148 -19.97 9.52 0.49
CA PHE A 148 -20.05 8.17 -0.08
C PHE A 148 -21.14 7.34 0.61
N GLU A 149 -21.24 7.41 1.94
CA GLU A 149 -22.28 6.71 2.71
C GLU A 149 -23.69 7.14 2.29
N ALA A 150 -23.92 8.45 2.08
CA ALA A 150 -25.21 8.99 1.65
C ALA A 150 -25.66 8.44 0.29
N GLN A 151 -24.74 7.96 -0.55
CA GLN A 151 -25.03 7.35 -1.84
C GLN A 151 -24.99 5.81 -1.78
N GLY A 152 -24.71 5.21 -0.61
CA GLY A 152 -24.55 3.76 -0.45
C GLY A 152 -23.31 3.20 -1.14
N LEU A 153 -22.29 4.04 -1.36
CA LEU A 153 -21.04 3.69 -2.04
C LEU A 153 -19.95 3.34 -1.04
N SER A 154 -19.05 2.45 -1.46
CA SER A 154 -17.80 2.13 -0.75
C SER A 154 -16.63 2.84 -1.41
N ALA A 155 -15.84 3.56 -0.61
CA ALA A 155 -14.55 4.12 -1.01
C ALA A 155 -13.46 3.55 -0.07
N LEU A 156 -12.72 2.58 -0.55
CA LEU A 156 -11.64 1.95 0.21
C LEU A 156 -10.32 2.61 -0.17
N ILE A 157 -9.75 3.37 0.74
CA ILE A 157 -8.47 4.06 0.55
C ILE A 157 -7.29 3.26 1.13
N SER A 158 -6.08 3.63 0.72
CA SER A 158 -4.83 3.12 1.33
C SER A 158 -4.69 1.59 1.22
N THR A 159 -4.74 1.03 -0.01
CA THR A 159 -4.89 -0.42 -0.25
C THR A 159 -3.67 -1.12 -0.84
N GLY A 160 -2.47 -0.66 -0.55
CA GLY A 160 -1.21 -1.31 -0.96
C GLY A 160 -0.74 -2.39 0.01
N SER A 161 0.57 -2.45 0.18
CA SER A 161 1.22 -3.29 1.20
C SER A 161 1.37 -2.54 2.52
N ALA A 162 1.91 -1.36 2.46
CA ALA A 162 1.93 -0.31 3.46
C ALA A 162 1.69 1.01 2.70
N PRO A 163 0.56 1.64 2.93
CA PRO A 163 -0.62 1.18 3.67
C PRO A 163 -1.37 0.03 2.98
N GLY A 164 -2.19 -0.68 3.75
CA GLY A 164 -3.06 -1.75 3.24
C GLY A 164 -2.92 -3.06 3.99
N LEU A 165 -2.03 -3.95 3.55
CA LEU A 165 -1.73 -5.20 4.26
C LEU A 165 -1.27 -4.93 5.70
N ALA A 166 -0.45 -3.89 5.93
CA ALA A 166 -0.02 -3.47 7.26
C ALA A 166 -1.20 -3.19 8.20
N ASN A 167 -2.24 -2.51 7.69
CA ASN A 167 -3.46 -2.20 8.44
C ASN A 167 -4.23 -3.46 8.82
N ILE A 168 -4.38 -4.41 7.90
CA ILE A 168 -5.00 -5.71 8.15
C ILE A 168 -4.27 -6.48 9.25
N ILE A 169 -2.94 -6.58 9.15
CA ILE A 169 -2.09 -7.31 10.11
C ILE A 169 -2.11 -6.63 11.47
N THR A 170 -2.04 -5.30 11.50
CA THR A 170 -2.14 -4.51 12.74
C THR A 170 -3.46 -4.82 13.44
N ARG A 171 -4.57 -4.75 12.73
CA ARG A 171 -5.89 -5.04 13.28
C ARG A 171 -5.99 -6.46 13.83
N GLU A 172 -5.47 -7.47 13.10
CA GLU A 172 -5.41 -8.86 13.54
C GLU A 172 -4.56 -9.06 14.80
N ALA A 173 -3.50 -8.28 15.01
CA ALA A 173 -2.71 -8.33 16.22
C ALA A 173 -3.44 -7.66 17.40
N VAL A 174 -4.04 -6.50 17.17
CA VAL A 174 -4.80 -5.75 18.19
C VAL A 174 -5.98 -6.56 18.71
N GLU A 175 -6.66 -7.35 17.87
CA GLU A 175 -7.79 -8.18 18.32
C GLU A 175 -7.38 -9.26 19.34
N GLN A 176 -6.09 -9.61 19.42
CA GLN A 176 -5.59 -10.58 20.40
C GLN A 176 -5.27 -9.97 21.77
N MET A 177 -5.39 -8.66 21.90
CA MET A 177 -5.13 -7.89 23.13
C MET A 177 -6.45 -7.44 23.77
N ASP A 178 -6.39 -6.99 25.02
CA ASP A 178 -7.51 -6.32 25.68
C ASP A 178 -7.39 -4.80 25.54
N ALA A 179 -6.16 -4.27 25.52
CA ALA A 179 -5.83 -2.89 25.23
C ALA A 179 -4.56 -2.82 24.38
N CYS A 180 -4.49 -1.87 23.47
CA CYS A 180 -3.31 -1.59 22.67
C CYS A 180 -2.66 -0.29 23.14
N ASP A 181 -1.34 -0.27 23.26
CA ASP A 181 -0.58 0.93 23.61
C ASP A 181 0.21 1.48 22.43
N THR A 182 0.99 0.63 21.78
CA THR A 182 1.95 1.05 20.75
C THR A 182 1.88 0.16 19.52
N ILE A 183 1.84 0.79 18.35
CA ILE A 183 1.94 0.16 17.04
C ILE A 183 3.17 0.71 16.33
N GLN A 184 4.02 -0.17 15.82
CA GLN A 184 5.23 0.18 15.08
C GLN A 184 5.27 -0.61 13.78
N ILE A 185 5.27 0.10 12.66
CA ILE A 185 5.42 -0.48 11.33
C ILE A 185 6.83 -0.16 10.87
N HIS A 186 7.60 -1.19 10.52
CA HIS A 186 8.97 -1.07 10.06
C HIS A 186 9.12 -1.73 8.70
N VAL A 187 9.57 -0.97 7.70
CA VAL A 187 9.92 -1.49 6.38
C VAL A 187 11.40 -1.23 6.12
N TYR A 188 12.17 -2.30 5.98
CA TYR A 188 13.58 -2.25 5.65
C TYR A 188 13.79 -2.83 4.24
N GLU A 189 14.19 -1.97 3.29
CA GLU A 189 14.52 -2.33 1.92
C GLU A 189 16.04 -2.36 1.73
N GLY A 190 16.64 -3.54 1.90
CA GLY A 190 18.07 -3.75 1.79
C GLY A 190 18.52 -4.41 0.49
N VAL A 191 17.64 -4.52 -0.51
CA VAL A 191 18.03 -5.07 -1.82
C VAL A 191 18.90 -4.07 -2.57
N GLN A 192 20.12 -4.49 -2.93
CA GLN A 192 21.08 -3.67 -3.69
C GLN A 192 21.50 -4.35 -4.98
N ALA A 193 21.34 -3.67 -6.10
CA ALA A 193 21.97 -4.07 -7.35
C ALA A 193 23.48 -3.78 -7.33
N LYS A 194 24.28 -4.49 -8.12
CA LYS A 194 25.71 -4.15 -8.32
C LYS A 194 25.89 -2.83 -9.07
N ARG A 195 24.98 -2.53 -10.00
CA ARG A 195 24.90 -1.19 -10.61
C ARG A 195 24.29 -0.20 -9.64
N PHE A 196 24.53 1.09 -9.84
CA PHE A 196 23.85 2.13 -9.08
C PHE A 196 22.36 2.13 -9.41
N LEU A 197 21.53 1.72 -8.44
CA LEU A 197 20.08 1.71 -8.48
C LEU A 197 19.57 2.00 -7.07
N PRO A 198 19.26 3.25 -6.71
CA PRO A 198 18.90 3.60 -5.35
C PRO A 198 17.49 3.11 -4.96
N PHE A 199 16.58 2.95 -5.93
CA PHE A 199 15.21 2.52 -5.70
C PHE A 199 14.76 1.45 -6.68
N TRP A 200 13.98 0.48 -6.20
CA TRP A 200 13.33 -0.56 -7.00
C TRP A 200 11.90 -0.20 -7.39
N TRP A 201 11.43 0.97 -6.96
CA TRP A 201 10.14 1.57 -7.25
C TRP A 201 10.32 3.05 -7.65
N SER A 202 9.25 3.81 -7.88
CA SER A 202 9.34 5.17 -8.42
C SER A 202 10.27 6.08 -7.62
N PRO A 203 11.43 6.51 -8.16
CA PRO A 203 12.31 7.48 -7.50
C PRO A 203 11.62 8.81 -7.23
N GLU A 204 10.68 9.20 -8.09
CA GLU A 204 9.91 10.43 -7.93
C GLU A 204 9.08 10.42 -6.66
N VAL A 205 8.32 9.32 -6.43
CA VAL A 205 7.52 9.14 -5.22
C VAL A 205 8.44 9.00 -4.01
N ALA A 206 9.51 8.19 -4.12
CA ALA A 206 10.47 7.99 -3.03
C ALA A 206 11.08 9.30 -2.52
N TYR A 207 11.51 10.18 -3.40
CA TYR A 207 12.05 11.48 -3.00
C TYR A 207 10.97 12.40 -2.42
N GLY A 208 9.76 12.36 -2.95
CA GLY A 208 8.62 13.09 -2.39
C GLY A 208 8.37 12.69 -0.94
N ASP A 209 8.16 11.41 -0.68
CA ASP A 209 7.89 10.88 0.65
C ASP A 209 9.04 11.14 1.63
N MET A 210 10.30 10.97 1.18
CA MET A 210 11.49 11.20 2.01
C MET A 210 11.78 12.68 2.29
N SER A 211 11.25 13.60 1.49
CA SER A 211 11.45 15.05 1.69
C SER A 211 10.27 15.75 2.35
N SER A 212 9.13 15.07 2.46
CA SER A 212 7.93 15.57 3.14
C SER A 212 7.98 15.31 4.64
N PRO A 213 7.31 16.12 5.48
CA PRO A 213 7.12 15.82 6.88
C PRO A 213 6.44 14.45 7.02
N ALA A 214 7.02 13.57 7.84
CA ALA A 214 6.35 12.36 8.28
C ALA A 214 5.37 12.70 9.42
N TYR A 215 4.47 11.76 9.73
CA TYR A 215 3.57 11.91 10.87
C TYR A 215 3.74 10.73 11.82
N CYS A 216 3.56 10.99 13.11
CA CYS A 216 3.39 9.96 14.12
C CYS A 216 2.19 10.29 15.01
N CYS A 217 1.59 9.27 15.60
CA CYS A 217 0.70 9.44 16.73
C CYS A 217 1.50 9.20 18.01
N GLU A 218 1.56 10.16 18.91
CA GLU A 218 2.27 10.04 20.18
C GLU A 218 1.39 10.53 21.33
N ASN A 219 1.19 9.68 22.33
CA ASN A 219 0.25 9.93 23.43
C ASN A 219 -1.17 10.29 22.96
N GLY A 220 -1.62 9.68 21.86
CA GLY A 220 -2.94 9.93 21.26
C GLY A 220 -3.04 11.26 20.49
N ARG A 221 -1.92 11.87 20.13
CA ARG A 221 -1.87 13.10 19.32
C ARG A 221 -1.09 12.86 18.05
N ILE A 222 -1.71 13.14 16.93
CA ILE A 222 -1.06 13.14 15.63
C ILE A 222 -0.24 14.40 15.50
N LYS A 223 1.01 14.27 15.10
CA LYS A 223 1.94 15.38 14.92
C LYS A 223 2.92 15.12 13.77
N PRO A 224 3.32 16.16 13.05
CA PRO A 224 4.38 16.05 12.05
C PRO A 224 5.75 15.81 12.72
N THR A 225 6.62 15.15 11.99
CA THR A 225 8.03 14.94 12.36
C THR A 225 8.92 15.38 11.20
N GLU A 226 10.15 15.80 11.50
CA GLU A 226 11.12 16.16 10.48
C GLU A 226 11.53 14.94 9.65
N PRO A 227 11.72 15.08 8.33
CA PRO A 227 12.27 14.04 7.49
C PRO A 227 13.57 13.45 8.06
N PHE A 228 13.70 12.12 7.99
CA PHE A 228 14.84 11.36 8.53
C PHE A 228 15.05 11.46 10.05
N SER A 229 14.11 12.01 10.78
CA SER A 229 14.18 12.10 12.26
C SER A 229 13.79 10.77 12.92
N GLY A 230 13.75 10.75 14.26
CA GLY A 230 13.28 9.60 15.04
C GLY A 230 14.08 8.32 14.80
N ALA A 231 15.37 8.43 14.48
CA ALA A 231 16.22 7.30 14.12
C ALA A 231 16.31 6.26 15.25
N VAL A 232 16.10 5.00 14.90
CA VAL A 232 16.31 3.84 15.77
C VAL A 232 17.15 2.79 15.07
N TRP A 233 17.89 2.00 15.85
CA TRP A 233 18.62 0.85 15.31
C TRP A 233 17.85 -0.42 15.61
N MET A 234 17.42 -1.13 14.57
CA MET A 234 16.61 -2.33 14.67
C MET A 234 17.39 -3.55 14.20
N LYS A 235 17.21 -4.67 14.91
CA LYS A 235 17.67 -5.97 14.46
C LYS A 235 16.45 -6.78 14.03
N PHE A 236 16.42 -7.14 12.75
CA PHE A 236 15.35 -7.93 12.18
C PHE A 236 15.76 -9.40 12.06
N ARG A 237 14.77 -10.28 12.03
CA ARG A 237 15.00 -11.69 11.71
C ARG A 237 15.51 -11.80 10.26
N GLY A 238 16.57 -12.57 10.04
CA GLY A 238 17.16 -12.73 8.72
C GLY A 238 18.10 -11.61 8.28
N VAL A 239 18.34 -10.60 9.14
CA VAL A 239 19.34 -9.55 8.92
C VAL A 239 20.40 -9.62 10.01
N ASP A 240 21.65 -9.87 9.62
CA ASP A 240 22.72 -10.19 10.59
C ASP A 240 23.22 -8.98 11.39
N ARG A 241 22.93 -7.78 10.95
CA ARG A 241 23.30 -6.52 11.62
C ARG A 241 22.09 -5.72 12.07
N ALA A 242 22.30 -4.78 13.00
CA ALA A 242 21.32 -3.73 13.25
C ALA A 242 21.29 -2.76 12.06
N VAL A 243 20.11 -2.34 11.66
CA VAL A 243 19.88 -1.39 10.57
C VAL A 243 19.17 -0.15 11.11
N ARG A 244 19.50 0.98 10.50
CA ARG A 244 18.93 2.26 10.89
C ARG A 244 17.57 2.42 10.24
N MET A 245 16.57 2.81 11.04
CA MET A 245 15.21 3.12 10.62
C MET A 245 14.89 4.55 11.04
N VAL A 246 14.22 5.30 10.17
CA VAL A 246 13.84 6.70 10.42
C VAL A 246 12.34 6.89 10.21
N GLU A 247 11.78 7.97 10.75
CA GLU A 247 10.42 8.40 10.43
C GLU A 247 10.30 8.64 8.92
N HIS A 248 9.18 8.23 8.37
CA HIS A 248 8.90 8.32 6.94
C HIS A 248 7.43 8.69 6.72
N ALA A 249 7.16 9.53 5.72
CA ALA A 249 5.80 9.95 5.40
C ALA A 249 4.97 8.73 4.94
N HIS A 250 3.87 8.48 5.67
CA HIS A 250 2.98 7.35 5.42
C HIS A 250 1.61 7.58 6.06
N ASP A 251 0.57 6.93 5.54
CA ASP A 251 -0.82 7.13 5.94
C ASP A 251 -1.12 6.56 7.33
N GLU A 252 -0.51 5.40 7.67
CA GLU A 252 -0.92 4.58 8.82
C GLU A 252 -0.88 5.31 10.16
N PRO A 253 0.15 6.13 10.49
CA PRO A 253 0.14 6.84 11.75
C PRO A 253 -1.04 7.81 11.90
N VAL A 254 -1.55 8.34 10.80
CA VAL A 254 -2.67 9.27 10.78
C VAL A 254 -4.00 8.53 10.76
N THR A 255 -4.22 7.62 9.80
CA THR A 255 -5.48 6.87 9.68
C THR A 255 -5.75 6.05 10.94
N MET A 256 -4.75 5.31 11.41
CA MET A 256 -4.86 4.50 12.63
C MET A 256 -5.00 5.37 13.88
N GLY A 257 -4.30 6.53 13.94
CA GLY A 257 -4.41 7.46 15.05
C GLY A 257 -5.80 8.03 15.22
N LEU A 258 -6.44 8.46 14.11
CA LEU A 258 -7.82 8.96 14.09
C LEU A 258 -8.86 7.88 14.42
N LEU A 259 -8.55 6.62 14.12
CA LEU A 259 -9.45 5.48 14.32
C LEU A 259 -9.11 4.62 15.55
N ALA A 260 -8.12 5.03 16.36
CA ALA A 260 -7.55 4.23 17.43
C ALA A 260 -8.57 3.76 18.46
N ASP A 261 -9.41 4.65 18.94
CA ASP A 261 -10.42 4.34 19.96
C ASP A 261 -11.48 3.38 19.43
N ARG A 262 -11.82 3.48 18.14
CA ARG A 262 -12.90 2.69 17.56
C ARG A 262 -12.43 1.30 17.11
N TYR A 263 -11.23 1.20 16.57
CA TYR A 263 -10.78 -0.03 15.91
C TYR A 263 -9.47 -0.62 16.46
N LEU A 264 -8.67 0.16 17.21
CA LEU A 264 -7.35 -0.27 17.66
C LEU A 264 -7.21 -0.29 19.18
N LYS A 265 -8.33 -0.49 19.90
CA LYS A 265 -8.37 -0.63 21.36
C LYS A 265 -7.60 0.45 22.12
N GLY A 266 -7.70 1.70 21.63
CA GLY A 266 -7.15 2.89 22.24
C GLY A 266 -5.65 3.04 22.07
N ALA A 267 -5.05 2.53 21.00
CA ALA A 267 -3.63 2.71 20.69
C ALA A 267 -3.24 4.20 20.75
N ARG A 268 -2.19 4.51 21.51
CA ARG A 268 -1.77 5.89 21.77
C ARG A 268 -0.51 6.29 21.06
N ASN A 269 0.29 5.31 20.62
CA ASN A 269 1.59 5.53 19.99
C ASN A 269 1.64 4.73 18.69
N ILE A 270 1.74 5.42 17.54
CA ILE A 270 1.74 4.78 16.23
C ILE A 270 2.85 5.41 15.39
N TYR A 271 3.75 4.58 14.89
CA TYR A 271 4.92 4.99 14.14
C TYR A 271 5.06 4.17 12.87
N PHE A 272 5.44 4.84 11.79
CA PHE A 272 5.94 4.21 10.58
C PHE A 272 7.41 4.57 10.40
N LYS A 273 8.28 3.58 10.24
CA LYS A 273 9.71 3.80 10.04
C LYS A 273 10.22 3.02 8.86
N TYR A 274 11.02 3.68 8.08
CA TYR A 274 11.59 3.14 6.87
C TYR A 274 13.13 3.16 6.94
N GLY A 275 13.77 2.19 6.31
CA GLY A 275 15.22 2.09 6.24
C GLY A 275 15.68 1.33 5.02
N GLY A 276 16.95 1.46 4.70
CA GLY A 276 17.55 0.76 3.59
C GLY A 276 18.39 1.67 2.70
N TYR A 277 18.86 1.11 1.60
CA TYR A 277 19.81 1.80 0.73
C TYR A 277 19.28 3.12 0.16
N GLY A 278 18.01 3.16 -0.23
CA GLY A 278 17.39 4.38 -0.73
C GLY A 278 17.35 5.50 0.32
N VAL A 279 17.07 5.16 1.58
CA VAL A 279 17.07 6.12 2.70
C VAL A 279 18.46 6.67 2.95
N ASP A 280 19.46 5.78 3.02
CA ASP A 280 20.85 6.17 3.25
C ASP A 280 21.40 7.04 2.11
N PHE A 281 20.92 6.83 0.89
CA PHE A 281 21.25 7.65 -0.28
C PHE A 281 20.52 9.00 -0.27
N ALA A 282 19.23 9.03 0.05
CA ALA A 282 18.41 10.24 -0.02
C ALA A 282 18.70 11.25 1.12
N GLU A 283 19.06 10.80 2.32
CA GLU A 283 19.28 11.69 3.45
C GLU A 283 20.39 12.74 3.20
N PRO A 284 21.59 12.41 2.68
CA PRO A 284 22.59 13.42 2.33
C PRO A 284 22.06 14.44 1.30
N LEU A 285 21.28 14.00 0.32
CA LEU A 285 20.68 14.90 -0.67
C LEU A 285 19.69 15.86 -0.01
N TYR A 286 18.84 15.36 0.90
CA TYR A 286 17.93 16.18 1.68
C TYR A 286 18.66 17.22 2.51
N ARG A 287 19.68 16.81 3.28
CA ARG A 287 20.47 17.70 4.13
C ARG A 287 21.25 18.78 3.36
N MET A 288 21.57 18.51 2.08
CA MET A 288 22.18 19.48 1.18
C MET A 288 21.15 20.40 0.52
N GLY A 289 19.84 20.21 0.73
CA GLY A 289 18.76 20.95 0.08
C GLY A 289 18.51 20.52 -1.37
N LEU A 290 19.08 19.40 -1.82
CA LEU A 290 18.94 18.91 -3.19
C LEU A 290 17.57 18.23 -3.45
N LEU A 291 16.81 17.89 -2.41
CA LEU A 291 15.43 17.42 -2.50
C LEU A 291 14.41 18.56 -2.30
N SER A 292 14.85 19.84 -2.36
CA SER A 292 13.93 20.97 -2.28
C SER A 292 13.17 21.17 -3.60
N GLN A 293 11.86 21.38 -3.48
CA GLN A 293 11.00 21.82 -4.60
C GLN A 293 10.99 23.33 -4.77
N THR A 294 11.59 24.08 -3.84
CA THR A 294 11.70 25.55 -3.94
C THR A 294 12.74 25.92 -4.96
N PRO A 295 12.38 26.70 -6.01
CA PRO A 295 13.35 27.14 -7.01
C PRO A 295 14.46 27.99 -6.40
N LEU A 296 15.70 27.71 -6.76
CA LEU A 296 16.87 28.54 -6.45
C LEU A 296 17.40 29.22 -7.72
N GLU A 297 18.04 30.38 -7.57
CA GLU A 297 18.70 31.08 -8.66
C GLU A 297 20.16 30.66 -8.75
N LEU A 298 20.56 30.06 -9.88
CA LEU A 298 21.93 29.69 -10.16
C LEU A 298 22.39 30.30 -11.48
N LYS A 299 23.33 31.24 -11.41
CA LYS A 299 23.90 31.93 -12.60
C LYS A 299 22.79 32.53 -13.51
N GLY A 300 21.80 33.19 -12.93
CA GLY A 300 20.69 33.82 -13.63
C GLY A 300 19.63 32.87 -14.20
N ARG A 301 19.61 31.61 -13.78
CA ARG A 301 18.59 30.60 -14.12
C ARG A 301 17.89 30.11 -12.87
N LYS A 302 16.57 29.98 -12.94
CA LYS A 302 15.79 29.29 -11.89
C LYS A 302 15.92 27.78 -12.10
N ILE A 303 16.31 27.07 -11.06
CA ILE A 303 16.45 25.61 -11.02
C ILE A 303 15.72 25.10 -9.80
N VAL A 304 14.89 24.10 -9.96
CA VAL A 304 14.32 23.31 -8.87
C VAL A 304 15.30 22.17 -8.58
N PRO A 305 15.95 22.13 -7.40
CA PRO A 305 16.98 21.14 -7.12
C PRO A 305 16.48 19.70 -7.28
N MET A 306 15.27 19.38 -6.79
CA MET A 306 14.67 18.06 -6.88
C MET A 306 14.51 17.59 -8.34
N ASP A 307 14.14 18.46 -9.26
CA ASP A 307 13.99 18.10 -10.68
C ASP A 307 15.32 17.61 -11.27
N LEU A 308 16.43 18.27 -10.90
CA LEU A 308 17.76 17.85 -11.33
C LEU A 308 18.12 16.46 -10.77
N ILE A 309 17.81 16.21 -9.49
CA ILE A 309 18.09 14.91 -8.87
C ILE A 309 17.24 13.82 -9.50
N ARG A 310 15.96 14.07 -9.77
CA ARG A 310 15.07 13.14 -10.47
C ARG A 310 15.60 12.76 -11.85
N GLU A 311 16.04 13.75 -12.63
CA GLU A 311 16.59 13.53 -13.99
C GLU A 311 17.90 12.71 -13.97
N LEU A 312 18.72 12.88 -12.95
CA LEU A 312 20.01 12.17 -12.80
C LEU A 312 19.87 10.79 -12.15
N THR A 313 18.74 10.50 -11.52
CA THR A 313 18.52 9.22 -10.84
C THR A 313 18.10 8.15 -11.87
N PRO A 314 18.76 6.98 -11.90
CA PRO A 314 18.32 5.88 -12.74
C PRO A 314 16.87 5.51 -12.44
N PRO A 315 16.02 5.31 -13.45
CA PRO A 315 14.65 4.87 -13.24
C PRO A 315 14.60 3.47 -12.64
N ALA A 316 13.60 3.19 -11.84
CA ALA A 316 13.31 1.84 -11.41
C ALA A 316 12.97 0.94 -12.62
N PRO A 317 13.37 -0.34 -12.61
CA PRO A 317 13.04 -1.25 -13.69
C PRO A 317 11.54 -1.49 -13.77
N LYS A 318 10.96 -1.32 -14.97
CA LYS A 318 9.51 -1.46 -15.22
C LYS A 318 9.17 -2.76 -15.95
N TYR A 319 10.10 -3.25 -16.78
CA TYR A 319 9.85 -4.39 -17.66
C TYR A 319 10.63 -5.63 -17.21
N PRO A 320 10.10 -6.83 -17.45
CA PRO A 320 10.76 -8.09 -17.05
C PRO A 320 12.21 -8.21 -17.55
N HIS A 321 12.51 -7.75 -18.75
CA HIS A 321 13.86 -7.81 -19.32
C HIS A 321 14.84 -6.85 -18.62
N GLU A 322 14.38 -5.72 -18.10
CA GLU A 322 15.22 -4.78 -17.32
C GLU A 322 15.56 -5.38 -15.96
N ILE A 323 14.57 -5.99 -15.29
CA ILE A 323 14.77 -6.70 -14.01
C ILE A 323 15.75 -7.86 -14.22
N GLN A 324 15.54 -8.66 -15.29
CA GLN A 324 16.42 -9.78 -15.61
C GLN A 324 17.86 -9.31 -15.85
N ALA A 325 18.07 -8.20 -16.59
CA ALA A 325 19.39 -7.66 -16.84
C ALA A 325 20.11 -7.25 -15.53
N ILE A 326 19.39 -6.73 -14.54
CA ILE A 326 19.95 -6.43 -13.21
C ILE A 326 20.34 -7.72 -12.47
N LEU A 327 19.48 -8.74 -12.53
CA LEU A 327 19.76 -10.04 -11.91
C LEU A 327 20.95 -10.76 -12.57
N ASP A 328 21.09 -10.64 -13.89
CA ASP A 328 22.22 -11.21 -14.62
C ASP A 328 23.58 -10.56 -14.23
N GLU A 329 23.58 -9.27 -13.91
CA GLU A 329 24.74 -8.58 -13.32
C GLU A 329 24.98 -8.99 -11.86
N GLY A 330 23.94 -9.45 -11.20
CA GLY A 330 23.91 -9.88 -9.80
C GLY A 330 23.55 -8.77 -8.81
N LEU A 331 23.08 -9.20 -7.66
CA LEU A 331 22.80 -8.34 -6.52
C LEU A 331 24.05 -8.21 -5.64
N ALA A 332 24.27 -7.05 -5.05
CA ALA A 332 25.26 -6.81 -4.01
C ALA A 332 24.73 -7.23 -2.63
N ALA A 333 23.42 -7.08 -2.39
CA ALA A 333 22.72 -7.56 -1.22
C ALA A 333 21.25 -7.88 -1.59
N GLU A 334 20.69 -8.91 -0.95
CA GLU A 334 19.26 -9.24 -1.04
C GLU A 334 18.78 -9.56 0.38
N GLU A 335 18.47 -8.52 1.12
CA GLU A 335 17.91 -8.59 2.47
C GLU A 335 16.79 -7.59 2.63
N GLY A 336 15.90 -7.80 3.57
CA GLY A 336 14.80 -6.91 3.87
C GLY A 336 14.01 -7.40 5.07
N ALA A 337 13.15 -6.54 5.58
CA ALA A 337 12.21 -6.90 6.62
C ALA A 337 10.96 -6.00 6.55
N PHE A 338 9.81 -6.61 6.71
CA PHE A 338 8.58 -5.89 6.94
C PHE A 338 7.99 -6.40 8.25
N LEU A 339 8.08 -5.59 9.27
CA LEU A 339 7.68 -5.92 10.63
C LEU A 339 6.56 -5.00 11.11
N ILE A 340 5.47 -5.58 11.54
CA ILE A 340 4.41 -4.89 12.28
C ILE A 340 4.47 -5.38 13.73
N ARG A 341 4.91 -4.51 14.63
CA ARG A 341 5.00 -4.75 16.06
C ARG A 341 3.87 -4.05 16.78
N VAL A 342 3.19 -4.79 17.64
CA VAL A 342 2.10 -4.26 18.46
C VAL A 342 2.36 -4.61 19.92
N ASP A 343 2.40 -3.59 20.75
CA ASP A 343 2.54 -3.69 22.21
C ASP A 343 1.23 -3.32 22.89
N GLY A 344 0.85 -4.06 23.91
CA GLY A 344 -0.38 -3.82 24.65
C GLY A 344 -0.52 -4.70 25.88
N GLU A 345 -1.74 -4.96 26.29
CA GLU A 345 -2.08 -5.75 27.46
C GLU A 345 -3.06 -6.86 27.12
N LYS A 346 -2.88 -8.03 27.72
CA LYS A 346 -3.79 -9.18 27.68
C LYS A 346 -3.87 -9.82 29.06
N ASP A 347 -5.08 -9.99 29.58
CA ASP A 347 -5.35 -10.57 30.90
C ASP A 347 -4.57 -9.86 32.03
N GLY A 348 -4.48 -8.49 31.96
CA GLY A 348 -3.73 -7.66 32.90
C GLY A 348 -2.21 -7.79 32.80
N ARG A 349 -1.68 -8.31 31.70
CA ARG A 349 -0.22 -8.51 31.48
C ARG A 349 0.26 -7.92 30.18
N PRO A 350 1.47 -7.35 30.15
CA PRO A 350 2.05 -6.88 28.91
C PRO A 350 2.22 -8.01 27.91
N ILE A 351 1.84 -7.72 26.66
CA ILE A 351 2.01 -8.60 25.50
C ILE A 351 2.65 -7.82 24.37
N ARG A 352 3.56 -8.46 23.64
CA ARG A 352 4.10 -7.97 22.37
C ARG A 352 3.79 -8.99 21.27
N ILE A 353 3.34 -8.50 20.13
CA ILE A 353 3.11 -9.30 18.94
C ILE A 353 3.94 -8.73 17.80
N ASP A 354 4.92 -9.50 17.34
CA ASP A 354 5.71 -9.18 16.17
C ASP A 354 5.18 -10.00 14.98
N ASN A 355 4.78 -9.32 13.92
CA ASN A 355 4.34 -9.94 12.68
C ASN A 355 5.33 -9.60 11.58
N TYR A 356 6.02 -10.63 11.05
CA TYR A 356 6.91 -10.52 9.91
C TYR A 356 6.17 -10.90 8.63
N VAL A 357 6.08 -9.98 7.69
CA VAL A 357 5.55 -10.25 6.35
C VAL A 357 6.64 -10.90 5.52
N ASN A 358 6.32 -12.03 4.92
CA ASN A 358 7.16 -12.71 3.95
C ASN A 358 6.50 -12.57 2.57
N ALA A 359 7.28 -12.25 1.56
CA ALA A 359 6.84 -12.12 0.17
C ALA A 359 7.95 -12.62 -0.78
N PRO A 360 7.64 -12.89 -2.05
CA PRO A 360 8.62 -13.26 -3.05
C PRO A 360 9.76 -12.24 -3.17
N GLY A 361 11.01 -12.69 -3.19
CA GLY A 361 12.18 -11.87 -3.51
C GLY A 361 12.22 -11.47 -4.99
N VAL A 362 13.26 -10.74 -5.41
CA VAL A 362 13.31 -10.14 -6.76
C VAL A 362 13.21 -11.18 -7.88
N ALA A 363 13.99 -12.27 -7.81
CA ALA A 363 13.99 -13.32 -8.83
C ALA A 363 12.66 -14.09 -8.87
N GLU A 364 12.05 -14.32 -7.73
CA GLU A 364 10.77 -15.02 -7.63
C GLU A 364 9.61 -14.15 -8.12
N ALA A 365 9.57 -12.87 -7.75
CA ALA A 365 8.59 -11.90 -8.20
C ALA A 365 8.65 -11.71 -9.73
N LEU A 366 9.86 -11.64 -10.30
CA LEU A 366 10.08 -11.63 -11.74
C LEU A 366 9.49 -12.88 -12.41
N THR A 367 9.78 -14.05 -11.86
CA THR A 367 9.31 -15.32 -12.44
C THR A 367 7.78 -15.46 -12.37
N LYS A 368 7.17 -15.04 -11.25
CA LYS A 368 5.73 -15.17 -11.00
C LYS A 368 4.89 -14.16 -11.77
N ALA A 369 5.39 -12.93 -11.92
CA ALA A 369 4.56 -11.83 -12.40
C ALA A 369 5.29 -10.85 -13.34
N GLY A 370 6.59 -10.99 -13.54
CA GLY A 370 7.39 -10.03 -14.32
C GLY A 370 7.58 -8.70 -13.60
N LEU A 371 7.64 -8.69 -12.26
CA LEU A 371 7.68 -7.51 -11.41
C LEU A 371 8.91 -7.50 -10.50
N THR A 372 9.25 -6.34 -9.95
CA THR A 372 10.15 -6.23 -8.79
C THR A 372 9.47 -6.78 -7.53
N ALA A 373 10.22 -7.04 -6.46
CA ALA A 373 9.64 -7.52 -5.20
C ALA A 373 8.64 -6.52 -4.61
N GLU A 374 8.98 -5.23 -4.61
CA GLU A 374 8.16 -4.14 -4.08
C GLU A 374 6.88 -3.95 -4.89
N THR A 375 7.00 -3.94 -6.23
CA THR A 375 5.84 -3.83 -7.12
C THR A 375 4.94 -5.06 -7.02
N TYR A 376 5.55 -6.25 -6.86
CA TYR A 376 4.80 -7.47 -6.62
C TYR A 376 3.96 -7.35 -5.34
N LEU A 377 4.61 -7.07 -4.21
CA LEU A 377 3.93 -7.02 -2.91
C LEU A 377 2.79 -6.00 -2.92
N THR A 378 3.08 -4.75 -3.29
CA THR A 378 2.10 -3.67 -3.28
C THR A 378 0.97 -3.90 -4.28
N GLY A 379 1.31 -4.25 -5.52
CA GLY A 379 0.30 -4.46 -6.58
C GLY A 379 -0.59 -5.66 -6.34
N GLN A 380 -0.05 -6.79 -5.80
CA GLN A 380 -0.86 -7.95 -5.46
C GLN A 380 -1.78 -7.66 -4.28
N CYS A 381 -1.29 -6.95 -3.26
CA CYS A 381 -2.11 -6.54 -2.12
C CYS A 381 -3.28 -5.66 -2.56
N ALA A 382 -3.05 -4.66 -3.40
CA ALA A 382 -4.12 -3.83 -3.95
C ALA A 382 -5.12 -4.62 -4.79
N ALA A 383 -4.63 -5.54 -5.64
CA ALA A 383 -5.50 -6.39 -6.45
C ALA A 383 -6.38 -7.32 -5.61
N LEU A 384 -5.94 -7.73 -4.42
CA LEU A 384 -6.78 -8.50 -3.49
C LEU A 384 -7.93 -7.65 -2.94
N PHE A 385 -7.71 -6.39 -2.58
CA PHE A 385 -8.79 -5.50 -2.18
C PHE A 385 -9.77 -5.25 -3.34
N THR A 386 -9.26 -5.01 -4.56
CA THR A 386 -10.09 -4.90 -5.77
C THR A 386 -10.95 -6.14 -5.95
N ARG A 387 -10.35 -7.33 -5.80
CA ARG A 387 -11.06 -8.61 -5.88
C ARG A 387 -12.17 -8.71 -4.85
N MET A 388 -11.92 -8.27 -3.62
CA MET A 388 -12.94 -8.27 -2.56
C MET A 388 -14.09 -7.32 -2.87
N LEU A 389 -13.81 -6.13 -3.43
CA LEU A 389 -14.83 -5.17 -3.84
C LEU A 389 -15.70 -5.71 -4.98
N VAL A 390 -15.12 -6.26 -6.05
CA VAL A 390 -15.89 -6.77 -7.19
C VAL A 390 -16.70 -8.02 -6.86
N ASN A 391 -16.31 -8.78 -5.83
CA ASN A 391 -17.04 -9.95 -5.34
C ASN A 391 -17.98 -9.63 -4.17
N ASP A 392 -18.27 -8.36 -3.91
CA ASP A 392 -19.15 -7.88 -2.85
C ASP A 392 -18.78 -8.43 -1.44
N ASN A 393 -17.48 -8.70 -1.21
CA ASN A 393 -16.95 -9.12 0.09
C ASN A 393 -16.62 -7.94 1.00
N ILE A 394 -16.57 -6.73 0.47
CA ILE A 394 -16.52 -5.48 1.23
C ILE A 394 -17.90 -4.85 1.11
N TYR A 395 -18.54 -4.61 2.25
CA TYR A 395 -19.93 -4.18 2.33
C TYR A 395 -20.14 -2.93 3.20
N GLN A 396 -19.07 -2.38 3.76
CA GLN A 396 -19.10 -1.09 4.42
C GLN A 396 -19.33 0.01 3.37
N THR A 397 -20.16 0.99 3.72
CA THR A 397 -20.38 2.20 2.94
C THR A 397 -19.64 3.38 3.57
N GLY A 398 -19.40 4.43 2.79
CA GLY A 398 -18.56 5.54 3.20
C GLY A 398 -17.14 5.42 2.68
N LEU A 399 -16.25 6.30 3.14
CA LEU A 399 -14.83 6.25 2.84
C LEU A 399 -14.08 5.75 4.09
N PHE A 400 -13.25 4.74 3.93
CA PHE A 400 -12.57 4.08 5.04
C PHE A 400 -11.28 3.38 4.60
N PRO A 401 -10.28 3.26 5.50
CA PRO A 401 -9.07 2.46 5.29
C PRO A 401 -9.26 1.00 5.73
N PRO A 402 -8.31 0.08 5.41
CA PRO A 402 -8.46 -1.36 5.63
C PRO A 402 -8.60 -1.81 7.09
N GLU A 403 -8.14 -1.07 8.08
CA GLU A 403 -8.35 -1.41 9.50
C GLU A 403 -9.82 -1.41 9.96
N VAL A 404 -10.71 -0.84 9.14
CA VAL A 404 -12.17 -0.86 9.38
C VAL A 404 -12.79 -2.21 9.04
N LEU A 405 -12.15 -3.01 8.20
CA LEU A 405 -12.65 -4.31 7.79
C LEU A 405 -12.82 -5.26 8.98
N ASP A 406 -13.89 -6.05 8.98
CA ASP A 406 -14.17 -7.01 10.03
C ASP A 406 -13.27 -8.26 9.95
N ASP A 407 -13.38 -9.14 10.95
CA ASP A 407 -12.57 -10.36 11.09
C ASP A 407 -12.74 -11.32 9.91
N ARG A 408 -13.96 -11.49 9.39
CA ARG A 408 -14.22 -12.34 8.22
C ARG A 408 -13.54 -11.77 6.97
N GLN A 409 -13.64 -10.47 6.75
CA GLN A 409 -13.04 -9.80 5.61
C GLN A 409 -11.52 -9.88 5.67
N ARG A 410 -10.92 -9.61 6.81
CA ARG A 410 -9.47 -9.73 7.01
C ARG A 410 -8.98 -11.18 6.83
N ALA A 411 -9.72 -12.15 7.36
CA ALA A 411 -9.39 -13.56 7.15
C ALA A 411 -9.43 -13.96 5.68
N LEU A 412 -10.44 -13.51 4.92
CA LEU A 412 -10.53 -13.74 3.47
C LEU A 412 -9.35 -13.12 2.74
N TYR A 413 -8.98 -11.89 3.10
CA TYR A 413 -7.84 -11.19 2.52
C TYR A 413 -6.53 -11.96 2.76
N LEU A 414 -6.23 -12.32 4.01
CA LEU A 414 -4.99 -13.02 4.38
C LEU A 414 -4.88 -14.41 3.75
N GLN A 415 -6.00 -15.15 3.65
CA GLN A 415 -6.02 -16.43 2.95
C GLN A 415 -5.76 -16.28 1.44
N ALA A 416 -6.25 -15.20 0.83
CA ALA A 416 -5.98 -14.91 -0.57
C ALA A 416 -4.53 -14.46 -0.78
N ALA A 417 -3.97 -13.67 0.14
CA ALA A 417 -2.57 -13.24 0.14
C ALA A 417 -1.61 -14.45 0.22
N ALA A 418 -1.91 -15.42 1.10
CA ALA A 418 -1.10 -16.63 1.23
C ALA A 418 -1.01 -17.46 -0.07
N LYS A 419 -2.04 -17.42 -0.94
CA LYS A 419 -2.01 -18.07 -2.26
C LYS A 419 -1.08 -17.37 -3.26
N LEU A 420 -0.62 -16.18 -2.91
CA LEU A 420 0.35 -15.37 -3.66
C LEU A 420 1.72 -15.38 -2.98
N ASP A 421 1.95 -16.32 -2.05
CA ASP A 421 3.17 -16.42 -1.24
C ASP A 421 3.46 -15.14 -0.41
N ILE A 422 2.39 -14.38 -0.10
CA ILE A 422 2.42 -13.27 0.84
C ILE A 422 1.88 -13.82 2.17
N THR A 423 2.78 -14.11 3.11
CA THR A 423 2.47 -14.77 4.38
C THR A 423 2.95 -13.96 5.57
N VAL A 424 2.45 -14.29 6.76
CA VAL A 424 2.82 -13.61 8.01
C VAL A 424 3.28 -14.61 9.04
N ASP A 425 4.50 -14.43 9.53
CA ASP A 425 5.00 -15.15 10.69
C ASP A 425 4.77 -14.31 11.95
N ARG A 426 4.08 -14.87 12.92
CA ARG A 426 3.75 -14.19 14.17
C ARG A 426 4.55 -14.74 15.34
N ILE A 427 5.18 -13.84 16.08
CA ILE A 427 5.88 -14.11 17.34
C ILE A 427 5.13 -13.40 18.44
N VAL A 428 4.76 -14.11 19.49
CA VAL A 428 4.04 -13.56 20.65
C VAL A 428 4.92 -13.68 21.89
N GLU A 429 5.27 -12.54 22.47
CA GLU A 429 6.02 -12.45 23.72
C GLU A 429 5.07 -12.04 24.86
N LYS A 430 5.00 -12.87 25.89
CA LYS A 430 4.23 -12.57 27.11
C LYS A 430 5.16 -12.55 28.29
N ARG A 431 5.08 -11.48 29.12
CA ARG A 431 5.76 -11.48 30.42
C ARG A 431 5.00 -12.39 31.38
N LEU A 432 5.71 -13.30 32.01
CA LEU A 432 5.12 -14.25 32.96
C LEU A 432 4.97 -13.67 34.37
N TYR A 433 5.83 -12.66 34.70
CA TYR A 433 5.87 -12.03 36.02
C TYR A 433 6.06 -10.50 35.87
#